data_0a5c836fc53271b2a54c1cf310f940ed
#
_entry.id   0a5c836fc53271b2a54c1cf310f940ed
#
_cell.length_a   1.000
_cell.length_b   1.000
_cell.length_c   1.000
_cell.angle_alpha   90.00
_cell.angle_beta   90.00
_cell.angle_gamma   90.00
#
_symmetry.space_group_name_H-M   'P 1'
#
loop_
_entity.id
_entity.type
_entity.pdbx_description
1 polymer ?
#
loop_
_entity_poly.entity_id
_entity_poly.type
_entity_poly.pdbx_seq_one_letter_code
_entity_poly.pdbx_strand_id
1 'polypeptide(L)'
;MLFPAEDLTAMVGKTITSMTFYTEPEGCKLDGGLLNISLGEPEISVMSGYVTEGLTLVGTCSFTAAEDQVVELTINFDTPYLYNGGNLLFENVVVEATDYQFTYWTGVKTNYNCAMVGSYGGASARQFLPKTTFTYTGGGDTPEPEVIYGDVDGNEDVNIADVTALVDLLLSGAEKVPAADCNKDGDMNIADVTALVDYLLSGSWAE
;
A
#
# COMPACT_ATOMS: atom_id res chain seq x y z
N MET A 1 -15.33 -5.03 -1.56
CA MET A 1 -14.42 -4.99 -2.73
C MET A 1 -13.05 -5.44 -2.25
N LEU A 2 -12.36 -6.26 -3.04
CA LEU A 2 -11.06 -6.84 -2.70
C LEU A 2 -10.00 -6.27 -3.64
N PHE A 3 -9.05 -5.54 -3.09
CA PHE A 3 -7.90 -4.98 -3.80
C PHE A 3 -6.72 -5.93 -3.67
N PRO A 4 -6.05 -6.31 -4.77
CA PRO A 4 -4.90 -7.24 -4.70
C PRO A 4 -3.70 -6.62 -3.97
N ALA A 5 -3.00 -7.41 -3.18
CA ALA A 5 -1.81 -6.96 -2.45
C ALA A 5 -0.71 -6.43 -3.38
N GLU A 6 -0.60 -7.00 -4.58
CA GLU A 6 0.39 -6.59 -5.60
C GLU A 6 0.22 -5.15 -6.07
N ASP A 7 -1.01 -4.61 -6.05
CA ASP A 7 -1.31 -3.20 -6.40
C ASP A 7 -1.06 -2.24 -5.22
N LEU A 8 -0.85 -2.76 -4.01
CA LEU A 8 -0.81 -1.99 -2.77
C LEU A 8 0.56 -2.01 -2.07
N THR A 9 1.59 -2.49 -2.74
CA THR A 9 2.94 -2.69 -2.17
C THR A 9 3.52 -1.42 -1.54
N ALA A 10 3.24 -0.25 -2.14
CA ALA A 10 3.69 1.05 -1.62
C ALA A 10 3.09 1.44 -0.25
N MET A 11 2.04 0.74 0.20
CA MET A 11 1.34 1.04 1.46
C MET A 11 1.66 0.05 2.57
N VAL A 12 2.45 -0.98 2.32
CA VAL A 12 2.80 -1.99 3.35
C VAL A 12 3.44 -1.31 4.56
N GLY A 13 2.95 -1.62 5.75
CA GLY A 13 3.38 -1.01 7.01
C GLY A 13 2.91 0.43 7.23
N LYS A 14 2.12 0.99 6.31
CA LYS A 14 1.58 2.36 6.42
C LYS A 14 0.14 2.35 6.93
N THR A 15 -0.27 3.47 7.47
CA THR A 15 -1.59 3.66 8.06
C THR A 15 -2.49 4.41 7.08
N ILE A 16 -3.51 3.74 6.53
CA ILE A 16 -4.48 4.33 5.62
C ILE A 16 -5.42 5.24 6.43
N THR A 17 -5.59 6.47 5.97
CA THR A 17 -6.42 7.51 6.63
C THR A 17 -7.66 7.86 5.85
N SER A 18 -7.67 7.65 4.53
CA SER A 18 -8.85 7.85 3.69
C SER A 18 -8.79 7.06 2.39
N MET A 19 -9.96 6.91 1.76
CA MET A 19 -10.11 6.36 0.41
C MET A 19 -11.00 7.29 -0.41
N THR A 20 -10.63 7.54 -1.67
CA THR A 20 -11.40 8.32 -2.62
C THR A 20 -11.80 7.46 -3.81
N PHE A 21 -13.09 7.45 -4.12
CA PHE A 21 -13.67 6.80 -5.28
C PHE A 21 -14.13 7.84 -6.31
N TYR A 22 -14.21 7.44 -7.57
CA TYR A 22 -14.51 8.35 -8.69
C TYR A 22 -15.72 7.85 -9.46
N THR A 23 -16.66 8.75 -9.75
CA THR A 23 -17.85 8.40 -10.53
C THR A 23 -17.61 8.56 -12.03
N GLU A 24 -18.41 7.86 -12.83
CA GLU A 24 -18.46 7.99 -14.30
C GLU A 24 -19.24 9.25 -14.71
N PRO A 25 -19.22 9.63 -16.02
CA PRO A 25 -20.00 10.74 -16.55
C PRO A 25 -21.53 10.64 -16.32
N GLU A 26 -22.07 9.43 -16.25
CA GLU A 26 -23.46 9.20 -15.83
C GLU A 26 -23.66 9.55 -14.35
N GLY A 27 -22.56 9.65 -13.61
CA GLY A 27 -22.51 10.20 -12.28
C GLY A 27 -23.16 9.33 -11.21
N CYS A 28 -23.83 10.01 -10.31
CA CYS A 28 -24.50 9.40 -9.19
C CYS A 28 -25.71 10.21 -8.75
N LYS A 29 -26.55 9.60 -7.94
CA LYS A 29 -27.55 10.28 -7.12
C LYS A 29 -27.38 9.79 -5.69
N LEU A 30 -26.95 10.66 -4.82
CA LEU A 30 -26.72 10.38 -3.40
C LEU A 30 -27.49 11.40 -2.55
N ASP A 31 -28.34 10.93 -1.70
CA ASP A 31 -29.25 11.76 -0.90
C ASP A 31 -29.05 11.49 0.61
N GLY A 32 -27.80 11.45 1.04
CA GLY A 32 -27.44 11.15 2.41
C GLY A 32 -27.55 9.66 2.74
N GLY A 33 -28.04 9.36 3.93
CA GLY A 33 -27.97 8.04 4.51
C GLY A 33 -26.65 7.84 5.27
N LEU A 34 -26.51 6.71 5.93
CA LEU A 34 -25.33 6.40 6.73
C LEU A 34 -24.76 5.05 6.30
N LEU A 35 -23.46 5.04 6.04
CA LEU A 35 -22.69 3.85 5.70
C LEU A 35 -21.66 3.58 6.79
N ASN A 36 -21.58 2.35 7.26
CA ASN A 36 -20.41 1.84 7.99
C ASN A 36 -19.36 1.37 6.98
N ILE A 37 -18.12 1.73 7.24
CA ILE A 37 -16.98 1.37 6.41
C ILE A 37 -16.03 0.50 7.23
N SER A 38 -15.72 -0.69 6.71
CA SER A 38 -14.78 -1.62 7.34
C SER A 38 -13.69 -2.03 6.38
N LEU A 39 -12.49 -2.25 6.92
CA LEU A 39 -11.34 -2.80 6.21
C LEU A 39 -10.87 -4.09 6.87
N GLY A 40 -10.24 -4.96 6.08
CA GLY A 40 -9.60 -6.18 6.56
C GLY A 40 -8.67 -6.78 5.50
N GLU A 41 -7.84 -7.71 5.93
CA GLU A 41 -6.88 -8.40 5.05
C GLU A 41 -7.13 -9.92 5.10
N PRO A 42 -8.25 -10.40 4.51
CA PRO A 42 -8.56 -11.83 4.51
C PRO A 42 -7.62 -12.62 3.59
N GLU A 43 -7.34 -13.84 3.93
CA GLU A 43 -6.52 -14.77 3.11
C GLU A 43 -7.31 -15.32 1.90
N ILE A 44 -7.88 -14.43 1.09
CA ILE A 44 -8.60 -14.77 -0.15
C ILE A 44 -8.07 -13.96 -1.32
N SER A 45 -8.10 -14.52 -2.51
CA SER A 45 -7.71 -13.84 -3.76
C SER A 45 -8.90 -13.57 -4.69
N VAL A 46 -10.06 -14.15 -4.39
CA VAL A 46 -11.31 -13.95 -5.15
C VAL A 46 -12.50 -13.90 -4.21
N MET A 47 -13.50 -13.13 -4.57
CA MET A 47 -14.76 -13.03 -3.82
C MET A 47 -15.72 -14.15 -4.26
N SER A 48 -16.10 -15.01 -3.33
CA SER A 48 -17.13 -16.06 -3.55
C SER A 48 -18.36 -15.87 -2.66
N GLY A 49 -18.30 -14.96 -1.71
CA GLY A 49 -19.34 -14.62 -0.75
C GLY A 49 -18.94 -13.39 0.04
N TYR A 50 -19.79 -12.99 0.97
CA TYR A 50 -19.41 -11.94 1.93
C TYR A 50 -18.40 -12.47 2.93
N VAL A 51 -17.43 -11.63 3.26
CA VAL A 51 -16.50 -11.84 4.37
C VAL A 51 -17.05 -11.04 5.55
N THR A 52 -17.29 -11.70 6.66
CA THR A 52 -17.91 -11.08 7.85
C THR A 52 -17.00 -11.10 9.07
N GLU A 53 -15.84 -11.74 8.95
CA GLU A 53 -14.87 -11.86 10.04
C GLU A 53 -13.55 -11.19 9.68
N GLY A 54 -12.81 -10.75 10.68
CA GLY A 54 -11.51 -10.09 10.48
C GLY A 54 -11.60 -8.68 9.88
N LEU A 55 -12.78 -8.04 9.96
CA LEU A 55 -12.99 -6.67 9.52
C LEU A 55 -12.92 -5.70 10.70
N THR A 56 -12.27 -4.57 10.47
CA THR A 56 -12.18 -3.46 11.42
C THR A 56 -13.04 -2.31 10.90
N LEU A 57 -13.99 -1.84 11.72
CA LEU A 57 -14.75 -0.64 11.43
C LEU A 57 -13.79 0.56 11.48
N VAL A 58 -13.62 1.25 10.36
CA VAL A 58 -12.70 2.39 10.23
C VAL A 58 -13.43 3.73 10.26
N GLY A 59 -14.74 3.74 10.08
CA GLY A 59 -15.51 4.97 10.15
C GLY A 59 -16.91 4.82 9.58
N THR A 60 -17.59 5.95 9.56
CA THR A 60 -18.89 6.11 8.94
C THR A 60 -18.84 7.23 7.92
N CYS A 61 -19.66 7.16 6.88
CA CYS A 61 -19.75 8.24 5.92
C CYS A 61 -21.19 8.42 5.42
N SER A 62 -21.45 9.63 4.93
CA SER A 62 -22.68 10.01 4.26
C SER A 62 -22.34 10.92 3.09
N PHE A 63 -22.96 10.69 1.94
CA PHE A 63 -22.71 11.49 0.75
C PHE A 63 -24.02 12.08 0.21
N THR A 64 -23.92 13.30 -0.30
CA THR A 64 -25.01 13.96 -1.04
C THR A 64 -24.45 14.44 -2.37
N ALA A 65 -25.09 14.04 -3.46
CA ALA A 65 -24.76 14.49 -4.81
C ALA A 65 -26.03 14.54 -5.65
N ALA A 66 -26.15 15.56 -6.49
CA ALA A 66 -27.26 15.69 -7.42
C ALA A 66 -27.21 14.55 -8.46
N GLU A 67 -28.36 14.29 -9.08
CA GLU A 67 -28.46 13.31 -10.16
C GLU A 67 -27.51 13.66 -11.31
N ASP A 68 -26.83 12.63 -11.83
CA ASP A 68 -25.84 12.73 -12.92
C ASP A 68 -24.65 13.68 -12.68
N GLN A 69 -24.39 14.00 -11.41
CA GLN A 69 -23.21 14.75 -11.05
C GLN A 69 -21.98 13.83 -10.97
N VAL A 70 -20.92 14.19 -11.69
CA VAL A 70 -19.60 13.55 -11.54
C VAL A 70 -18.95 14.08 -10.27
N VAL A 71 -18.58 13.20 -9.37
CA VAL A 71 -17.99 13.57 -8.08
C VAL A 71 -16.85 12.64 -7.68
N GLU A 72 -15.99 13.15 -6.82
CA GLU A 72 -15.03 12.38 -6.05
C GLU A 72 -15.61 12.13 -4.65
N LEU A 73 -15.73 10.88 -4.27
CA LEU A 73 -16.30 10.48 -2.99
C LEU A 73 -15.17 10.07 -2.05
N THR A 74 -14.77 10.98 -1.17
CA THR A 74 -13.71 10.73 -0.19
C THR A 74 -14.30 10.29 1.14
N ILE A 75 -13.87 9.13 1.61
CA ILE A 75 -14.18 8.56 2.91
C ILE A 75 -12.96 8.79 3.80
N ASN A 76 -13.08 9.71 4.76
CA ASN A 76 -12.08 9.90 5.80
C ASN A 76 -12.33 8.90 6.92
N PHE A 77 -11.29 8.25 7.43
CA PHE A 77 -11.43 7.27 8.49
C PHE A 77 -11.39 7.92 9.86
N ASP A 78 -12.34 7.58 10.71
CA ASP A 78 -12.35 7.96 12.12
C ASP A 78 -11.24 7.22 12.88
N THR A 79 -11.01 5.95 12.48
CA THR A 79 -9.94 5.10 12.99
C THR A 79 -9.01 4.72 11.82
N PRO A 80 -7.81 5.28 11.74
CA PRO A 80 -6.85 4.92 10.70
C PRO A 80 -6.51 3.43 10.72
N TYR A 81 -6.30 2.83 9.55
CA TYR A 81 -6.09 1.39 9.37
C TYR A 81 -4.63 1.07 9.02
N LEU A 82 -3.93 0.31 9.87
CA LEU A 82 -2.59 -0.19 9.56
C LEU A 82 -2.69 -1.32 8.54
N TYR A 83 -2.11 -1.11 7.36
CA TYR A 83 -2.08 -2.11 6.30
C TYR A 83 -0.83 -2.98 6.39
N ASN A 84 -1.00 -4.31 6.47
CA ASN A 84 0.09 -5.25 6.71
C ASN A 84 0.59 -5.95 5.44
N GLY A 85 -0.02 -5.70 4.29
CA GLY A 85 0.45 -6.21 2.99
C GLY A 85 -0.36 -7.36 2.39
N GLY A 86 -1.49 -7.71 2.99
CA GLY A 86 -2.43 -8.69 2.43
C GLY A 86 -3.34 -8.13 1.34
N ASN A 87 -4.21 -8.96 0.76
CA ASN A 87 -5.29 -8.45 -0.08
C ASN A 87 -6.24 -7.61 0.78
N LEU A 88 -6.48 -6.36 0.40
CA LEU A 88 -7.27 -5.43 1.19
C LEU A 88 -8.76 -5.53 0.82
N LEU A 89 -9.56 -5.94 1.77
CA LEU A 89 -11.02 -5.94 1.64
C LEU A 89 -11.58 -4.62 2.16
N PHE A 90 -12.34 -3.94 1.31
CA PHE A 90 -13.21 -2.82 1.68
C PHE A 90 -14.66 -3.30 1.72
N GLU A 91 -15.32 -3.06 2.83
CA GLU A 91 -16.74 -3.29 3.01
C GLU A 91 -17.45 -1.97 3.30
N ASN A 92 -18.62 -1.80 2.70
CA ASN A 92 -19.56 -0.76 3.07
C ASN A 92 -20.93 -1.37 3.37
N VAL A 93 -21.49 -1.03 4.49
CA VAL A 93 -22.81 -1.49 4.93
C VAL A 93 -23.72 -0.30 5.17
N VAL A 94 -24.89 -0.32 4.54
CA VAL A 94 -25.92 0.71 4.77
C VAL A 94 -26.50 0.53 6.16
N VAL A 95 -26.37 1.56 7.01
CA VAL A 95 -26.93 1.62 8.38
C VAL A 95 -28.24 2.37 8.37
N GLU A 96 -28.28 3.50 7.67
CA GLU A 96 -29.49 4.30 7.48
C GLU A 96 -29.71 4.51 5.99
N ALA A 97 -30.82 4.02 5.48
CA ALA A 97 -31.20 4.18 4.08
C ALA A 97 -32.09 5.42 3.92
N THR A 98 -31.91 6.12 2.81
CA THR A 98 -32.80 7.17 2.32
C THR A 98 -33.55 6.69 1.08
N ASP A 99 -33.95 7.57 0.20
CA ASP A 99 -34.55 7.25 -1.08
C ASP A 99 -33.60 6.45 -2.00
N TYR A 100 -34.08 6.07 -3.18
CA TYR A 100 -33.28 5.37 -4.18
C TYR A 100 -32.03 6.14 -4.55
N GLN A 101 -30.86 5.50 -4.39
CA GLN A 101 -29.54 6.04 -4.70
C GLN A 101 -28.85 5.11 -5.69
N PHE A 102 -27.97 5.70 -6.52
CA PHE A 102 -27.13 4.95 -7.44
C PHE A 102 -25.77 5.62 -7.59
N THR A 103 -24.79 4.84 -8.02
CA THR A 103 -23.44 5.32 -8.35
C THR A 103 -22.86 4.50 -9.47
N TYR A 104 -22.41 5.17 -10.51
CA TYR A 104 -21.62 4.60 -11.58
C TYR A 104 -20.15 4.93 -11.35
N TRP A 105 -19.31 3.91 -11.27
CA TRP A 105 -17.93 4.04 -10.87
C TRP A 105 -16.98 4.01 -12.06
N THR A 106 -16.05 4.95 -12.12
CA THR A 106 -14.83 4.81 -12.92
C THR A 106 -14.00 3.63 -12.40
N GLY A 107 -13.51 2.77 -13.26
CA GLY A 107 -12.72 1.62 -12.84
C GLY A 107 -12.34 0.70 -13.98
N VAL A 108 -11.92 -0.50 -13.62
CA VAL A 108 -11.46 -1.51 -14.56
C VAL A 108 -12.22 -2.83 -14.39
N LYS A 109 -12.45 -3.49 -15.52
CA LYS A 109 -12.96 -4.87 -15.50
C LYS A 109 -11.80 -5.81 -15.19
N THR A 110 -12.00 -6.69 -14.22
CA THR A 110 -11.07 -7.77 -13.89
C THR A 110 -11.46 -9.08 -14.57
N ASN A 111 -10.57 -10.07 -14.54
CA ASN A 111 -10.83 -11.43 -14.98
C ASN A 111 -11.19 -12.38 -13.83
N TYR A 112 -11.36 -11.85 -12.63
CA TYR A 112 -11.73 -12.58 -11.42
C TYR A 112 -12.78 -11.77 -10.63
N ASN A 113 -13.48 -12.44 -9.71
CA ASN A 113 -14.45 -11.81 -8.86
C ASN A 113 -13.75 -11.02 -7.76
N CYS A 114 -13.77 -9.70 -7.83
CA CYS A 114 -13.13 -8.79 -6.87
C CYS A 114 -14.14 -8.00 -6.02
N ALA A 115 -15.44 -8.13 -6.28
CA ALA A 115 -16.45 -7.47 -5.45
C ALA A 115 -17.68 -8.34 -5.26
N MET A 116 -18.39 -8.09 -4.17
CA MET A 116 -19.74 -8.61 -3.92
C MET A 116 -20.69 -7.44 -3.78
N VAL A 117 -21.82 -7.53 -4.44
CA VAL A 117 -22.91 -6.57 -4.32
C VAL A 117 -24.17 -7.32 -3.95
N GLY A 118 -24.89 -6.84 -2.96
CA GLY A 118 -26.13 -7.48 -2.57
C GLY A 118 -27.09 -6.54 -1.88
N SER A 119 -28.35 -6.87 -1.99
CA SER A 119 -29.44 -6.33 -1.23
C SER A 119 -30.32 -7.50 -0.80
N TYR A 120 -31.14 -7.33 0.21
CA TYR A 120 -32.09 -8.28 0.77
C TYR A 120 -32.21 -9.63 0.03
N GLY A 121 -31.47 -10.64 0.52
CA GLY A 121 -31.65 -12.02 0.09
C GLY A 121 -30.77 -12.53 -1.05
N GLY A 122 -29.84 -11.75 -1.59
CA GLY A 122 -28.93 -12.24 -2.62
C GLY A 122 -27.65 -11.44 -2.75
N ALA A 123 -26.55 -12.16 -2.94
CA ALA A 123 -25.25 -11.58 -3.25
C ALA A 123 -24.85 -11.95 -4.68
N SER A 124 -24.28 -11.01 -5.41
CA SER A 124 -23.74 -11.22 -6.75
C SER A 124 -22.30 -10.83 -6.82
N ALA A 125 -21.45 -11.72 -7.28
CA ALA A 125 -20.05 -11.41 -7.55
C ALA A 125 -19.91 -10.46 -8.75
N ARG A 126 -18.93 -9.61 -8.71
CA ARG A 126 -18.60 -8.66 -9.76
C ARG A 126 -17.12 -8.73 -10.10
N GLN A 127 -16.84 -8.58 -11.39
CA GLN A 127 -15.51 -8.52 -12.00
C GLN A 127 -15.20 -7.06 -12.37
N PHE A 128 -15.27 -6.19 -11.38
CA PHE A 128 -15.03 -4.77 -11.55
C PHE A 128 -14.40 -4.19 -10.29
N LEU A 129 -13.28 -3.50 -10.47
CA LEU A 129 -12.57 -2.80 -9.41
C LEU A 129 -12.64 -1.29 -9.68
N PRO A 130 -13.26 -0.50 -8.81
CA PRO A 130 -13.34 0.94 -8.98
C PRO A 130 -11.96 1.58 -8.84
N LYS A 131 -11.71 2.63 -9.63
CA LYS A 131 -10.56 3.50 -9.43
C LYS A 131 -10.61 4.05 -8.01
N THR A 132 -9.53 3.86 -7.26
CA THR A 132 -9.45 4.23 -5.86
C THR A 132 -8.12 4.91 -5.59
N THR A 133 -8.16 6.05 -4.89
CA THR A 133 -6.98 6.69 -4.32
C THR A 133 -6.96 6.42 -2.83
N PHE A 134 -5.82 5.93 -2.33
CA PHE A 134 -5.58 5.75 -0.90
C PHE A 134 -4.73 6.91 -0.38
N THR A 135 -5.17 7.55 0.71
CA THR A 135 -4.33 8.47 1.48
C THR A 135 -3.83 7.72 2.70
N TYR A 136 -2.55 7.77 2.94
CA TYR A 136 -1.93 7.09 4.07
C TYR A 136 -0.86 7.95 4.72
N THR A 137 -0.69 7.75 6.02
CA THR A 137 0.36 8.38 6.83
C THR A 137 1.13 7.30 7.57
N GLY A 138 2.26 7.64 8.11
CA GLY A 138 3.10 6.63 8.74
C GLY A 138 3.42 5.51 7.74
N GLY A 139 3.98 4.53 8.20
CA GLY A 139 5.17 4.07 7.66
C GLY A 139 5.99 5.33 7.68
N GLY A 140 6.48 5.70 8.77
CA GLY A 140 7.85 6.12 8.70
C GLY A 140 8.38 5.12 7.74
N ASP A 141 9.05 5.58 6.69
CA ASP A 141 9.91 4.67 6.00
C ASP A 141 10.17 3.54 7.00
N THR A 142 9.72 2.26 6.73
CA THR A 142 10.56 1.22 7.32
C THR A 142 11.89 1.79 6.98
N PRO A 143 12.70 2.29 7.91
CA PRO A 143 13.94 2.87 7.52
C PRO A 143 14.48 1.79 6.62
N GLU A 144 14.56 2.07 5.32
CA GLU A 144 15.32 1.25 4.42
C GLU A 144 16.52 0.95 5.27
N PRO A 145 16.67 -0.32 5.76
CA PRO A 145 17.41 -0.62 6.98
C PRO A 145 18.63 0.25 6.91
N GLU A 146 18.76 1.20 7.84
CA GLU A 146 19.63 2.39 7.68
C GLU A 146 20.91 1.86 7.10
N VAL A 147 21.15 2.10 5.82
CA VAL A 147 22.25 1.45 5.10
C VAL A 147 23.48 1.94 5.79
N ILE A 148 24.01 1.13 6.68
CA ILE A 148 25.30 1.41 7.30
C ILE A 148 26.32 1.20 6.17
N TYR A 149 26.59 2.31 5.47
CA TYR A 149 27.57 2.28 4.39
C TYR A 149 28.89 1.75 4.93
N GLY A 150 29.41 0.71 4.29
CA GLY A 150 30.59 0.01 4.72
C GLY A 150 30.34 -1.26 5.54
N ASP A 151 29.11 -1.48 6.05
CA ASP A 151 28.72 -2.76 6.65
C ASP A 151 28.27 -3.71 5.55
N VAL A 152 29.21 -4.33 4.90
CA VAL A 152 28.97 -5.17 3.72
C VAL A 152 28.53 -6.59 4.08
N ASP A 153 28.95 -7.08 5.25
CA ASP A 153 28.58 -8.40 5.76
C ASP A 153 27.28 -8.40 6.59
N GLY A 154 26.71 -7.21 6.90
CA GLY A 154 25.42 -7.06 7.56
C GLY A 154 25.44 -7.35 9.06
N ASN A 155 26.58 -7.19 9.72
CA ASN A 155 26.73 -7.48 11.16
C ASN A 155 26.58 -6.24 12.07
N GLU A 156 26.21 -5.08 11.49
CA GLU A 156 26.05 -3.78 12.15
C GLU A 156 27.37 -3.09 12.58
N ASP A 157 28.53 -3.68 12.28
CA ASP A 157 29.85 -3.13 12.59
C ASP A 157 30.65 -2.90 11.31
N VAL A 158 31.13 -1.68 11.06
CA VAL A 158 32.02 -1.38 9.90
C VAL A 158 33.47 -1.63 10.31
N ASN A 159 34.07 -2.68 9.75
CA ASN A 159 35.41 -3.13 10.11
C ASN A 159 36.16 -3.80 8.94
N ILE A 160 37.32 -4.39 9.19
CA ILE A 160 38.16 -5.00 8.14
C ILE A 160 37.51 -6.23 7.47
N ALA A 161 36.53 -6.89 8.12
CA ALA A 161 35.81 -8.01 7.53
C ALA A 161 34.97 -7.53 6.33
N ASP A 162 34.41 -6.32 6.40
CA ASP A 162 33.62 -5.73 5.33
C ASP A 162 34.45 -5.44 4.08
N VAL A 163 35.70 -5.05 4.26
CA VAL A 163 36.64 -4.88 3.13
C VAL A 163 36.81 -6.22 2.40
N THR A 164 36.91 -7.31 3.15
CA THR A 164 37.02 -8.66 2.56
C THR A 164 35.72 -9.04 1.87
N ALA A 165 34.57 -8.81 2.52
CA ALA A 165 33.27 -9.09 1.96
C ALA A 165 33.01 -8.29 0.67
N LEU A 166 33.40 -7.01 0.63
CA LEU A 166 33.28 -6.16 -0.54
C LEU A 166 34.15 -6.68 -1.71
N VAL A 167 35.39 -7.06 -1.42
CA VAL A 167 36.27 -7.65 -2.44
C VAL A 167 35.71 -8.96 -2.98
N ASP A 168 35.17 -9.82 -2.13
CA ASP A 168 34.55 -11.08 -2.54
C ASP A 168 33.30 -10.85 -3.41
N LEU A 169 32.46 -9.85 -3.08
CA LEU A 169 31.33 -9.45 -3.91
C LEU A 169 31.77 -8.98 -5.29
N LEU A 170 32.81 -8.15 -5.37
CA LEU A 170 33.36 -7.64 -6.64
C LEU A 170 33.95 -8.76 -7.50
N LEU A 171 34.64 -9.72 -6.89
CA LEU A 171 35.26 -10.86 -7.60
C LEU A 171 34.21 -11.87 -8.08
N SER A 172 33.12 -12.05 -7.33
CA SER A 172 32.02 -12.97 -7.69
C SER A 172 31.09 -12.41 -8.75
N GLY A 173 31.16 -11.10 -9.04
CA GLY A 173 30.19 -10.42 -9.91
C GLY A 173 28.77 -10.43 -9.34
N ALA A 174 28.64 -10.41 -8.02
CA ALA A 174 27.36 -10.36 -7.33
C ALA A 174 26.55 -9.11 -7.66
N GLU A 175 25.23 -9.17 -7.46
CA GLU A 175 24.36 -8.00 -7.57
C GLU A 175 24.80 -6.93 -6.57
N LYS A 176 24.55 -5.66 -6.92
CA LYS A 176 24.91 -4.50 -6.11
C LYS A 176 24.21 -4.57 -4.74
N VAL A 177 25.02 -4.45 -3.68
CA VAL A 177 24.56 -4.32 -2.30
C VAL A 177 24.66 -2.83 -1.90
N PRO A 178 23.59 -2.17 -1.44
CA PRO A 178 23.62 -0.75 -1.09
C PRO A 178 24.73 -0.36 -0.10
N ALA A 179 24.99 -1.19 0.91
CA ALA A 179 26.04 -0.97 1.92
C ALA A 179 27.46 -0.99 1.32
N ALA A 180 27.64 -1.61 0.15
CA ALA A 180 28.90 -1.71 -0.55
C ALA A 180 29.25 -0.49 -1.42
N ASP A 181 28.32 0.45 -1.64
CA ASP A 181 28.53 1.72 -2.33
C ASP A 181 29.07 2.76 -1.33
N CYS A 182 30.31 2.57 -0.92
CA CYS A 182 30.90 3.32 0.20
C CYS A 182 31.20 4.78 -0.14
N ASN A 183 31.41 5.09 -1.44
CA ASN A 183 31.65 6.46 -1.91
C ASN A 183 30.37 7.15 -2.40
N LYS A 184 29.20 6.43 -2.45
CA LYS A 184 27.88 6.92 -2.83
C LYS A 184 27.81 7.47 -4.26
N ASP A 185 28.62 6.93 -5.18
CA ASP A 185 28.61 7.34 -6.59
C ASP A 185 27.57 6.58 -7.44
N GLY A 186 26.89 5.60 -6.85
CA GLY A 186 25.89 4.81 -7.50
C GLY A 186 26.41 3.51 -8.12
N ASP A 187 27.70 3.24 -8.11
CA ASP A 187 28.32 2.04 -8.66
C ASP A 187 29.09 1.25 -7.58
N MET A 188 29.01 -0.05 -7.59
CA MET A 188 29.81 -0.91 -6.72
C MET A 188 31.09 -1.35 -7.47
N ASN A 189 32.25 -0.80 -7.09
CA ASN A 189 33.51 -1.04 -7.77
C ASN A 189 34.73 -0.88 -6.82
N ILE A 190 35.94 -0.90 -7.35
CA ILE A 190 37.19 -0.80 -6.56
C ILE A 190 37.33 0.54 -5.82
N ALA A 191 36.66 1.59 -6.26
CA ALA A 191 36.67 2.87 -5.54
C ALA A 191 36.03 2.78 -4.17
N ASP A 192 35.01 1.92 -4.02
CA ASP A 192 34.36 1.67 -2.74
C ASP A 192 35.25 0.97 -1.75
N VAL A 193 36.07 0.03 -2.22
CA VAL A 193 37.09 -0.60 -1.38
C VAL A 193 38.07 0.44 -0.85
N THR A 194 38.47 1.40 -1.69
CA THR A 194 39.37 2.48 -1.29
C THR A 194 38.68 3.37 -0.27
N ALA A 195 37.43 3.78 -0.51
CA ALA A 195 36.65 4.62 0.38
C ALA A 195 36.44 3.96 1.75
N LEU A 196 36.15 2.64 1.77
CA LEU A 196 35.98 1.90 3.01
C LEU A 196 37.29 1.79 3.81
N VAL A 197 38.42 1.54 3.15
CA VAL A 197 39.75 1.50 3.79
C VAL A 197 40.10 2.88 4.36
N ASP A 198 39.87 3.94 3.60
CA ASP A 198 40.12 5.33 4.06
C ASP A 198 39.26 5.66 5.27
N TYR A 199 37.98 5.24 5.29
CA TYR A 199 37.12 5.38 6.47
C TYR A 199 37.66 4.64 7.68
N LEU A 200 38.10 3.39 7.54
CA LEU A 200 38.67 2.61 8.64
C LEU A 200 39.96 3.20 9.22
N LEU A 201 40.72 3.93 8.38
CA LEU A 201 41.96 4.58 8.81
C LEU A 201 41.76 5.96 9.42
N SER A 202 40.77 6.72 8.91
CA SER A 202 40.51 8.10 9.32
C SER A 202 39.38 8.26 10.32
N GLY A 203 38.46 7.30 10.39
CA GLY A 203 37.24 7.36 11.22
C GLY A 203 36.14 8.27 10.64
N SER A 204 36.27 8.72 9.37
CA SER A 204 35.29 9.56 8.70
C SER A 204 35.23 9.26 7.21
N TRP A 205 34.03 9.33 6.62
CA TRP A 205 33.88 9.27 5.16
C TRP A 205 34.46 10.53 4.50
N ALA A 206 35.08 10.36 3.36
CA ALA A 206 35.53 11.51 2.54
C ALA A 206 34.28 12.26 2.01
N GLU A 207 34.32 13.60 2.06
CA GLU A 207 33.28 14.47 1.49
C GLU A 207 33.38 14.53 -0.04
#